data_eab037bd3c36904728a1f5e7017f4fc4
#
_entry.id   eab037bd3c36904728a1f5e7017f4fc4
#
_cell.length_a   1.000
_cell.length_b   1.000
_cell.length_c   1.000
_cell.angle_alpha   90.00
_cell.angle_beta   90.00
_cell.angle_gamma   90.00
#
_symmetry.space_group_name_H-M   'P 1'
#
loop_
_entity.id
_entity.type
_entity.pdbx_description
1 polymer ?
#
loop_
_entity_poly.entity_id
_entity_poly.type
_entity_poly.pdbx_seq_one_letter_code
_entity_poly.pdbx_strand_id
1 'polypeptide(L)'
;MTSISTREIHYTAEDGTNLIGYFAVPTHATALGGVLVSPEWWGRNEYTEQRARELAEQGYAALAIDMYGDKKVTTTASQAYDWMMQTFESPNTLVDRAGAALKTLAAQTEVN
;
A
#
# COMPACT_ATOMS: atom_id res chain seq x y z
N MET A 1 -19.33 13.51 -7.98
CA MET A 1 -18.31 12.45 -7.92
C MET A 1 -16.92 13.06 -8.02
N THR A 2 -16.03 12.73 -7.11
CA THR A 2 -14.68 13.28 -7.09
C THR A 2 -13.82 12.55 -8.10
N SER A 3 -13.12 13.29 -8.97
CA SER A 3 -12.15 12.70 -9.87
C SER A 3 -10.91 12.30 -9.09
N ILE A 4 -10.37 11.14 -9.39
CA ILE A 4 -9.17 10.63 -8.74
C ILE A 4 -8.10 10.30 -9.77
N SER A 5 -6.86 10.26 -9.32
CA SER A 5 -5.71 9.82 -10.08
C SER A 5 -5.02 8.70 -9.34
N THR A 6 -4.49 7.72 -10.08
CA THR A 6 -3.79 6.59 -9.47
C THR A 6 -2.44 6.38 -10.12
N ARG A 7 -1.47 5.89 -9.34
CA ARG A 7 -0.16 5.51 -9.86
C ARG A 7 0.49 4.51 -8.92
N GLU A 8 1.42 3.72 -9.43
CA GLU A 8 2.24 2.87 -8.58
C GLU A 8 3.46 3.64 -8.12
N ILE A 9 3.87 3.42 -6.87
CA ILE A 9 5.08 4.04 -6.31
C ILE A 9 6.00 2.91 -5.86
N HIS A 10 7.23 2.94 -6.39
CA HIS A 10 8.26 1.96 -6.02
C HIS A 10 9.08 2.52 -4.87
N TYR A 11 9.27 1.73 -3.84
CA TYR A 11 10.12 2.09 -2.70
C TYR A 11 10.73 0.82 -2.13
N THR A 12 11.69 0.98 -1.22
CA THR A 12 12.47 -0.15 -0.72
C THR A 12 12.40 -0.19 0.80
N ALA A 13 12.19 -1.39 1.34
CA ALA A 13 12.26 -1.60 2.78
C ALA A 13 13.72 -1.66 3.22
N GLU A 14 13.95 -1.58 4.53
CA GLU A 14 15.32 -1.61 5.07
C GLU A 14 16.08 -2.88 4.72
N ASP A 15 15.37 -4.00 4.58
CA ASP A 15 15.99 -5.28 4.20
C ASP A 15 16.29 -5.39 2.70
N GLY A 16 16.04 -4.34 1.93
CA GLY A 16 16.29 -4.31 0.49
C GLY A 16 15.13 -4.82 -0.36
N THR A 17 14.03 -5.23 0.25
CA THR A 17 12.87 -5.72 -0.50
C THR A 17 12.24 -4.58 -1.30
N ASN A 18 12.02 -4.83 -2.60
CA ASN A 18 11.34 -3.89 -3.47
C ASN A 18 9.84 -3.96 -3.22
N LEU A 19 9.26 -2.82 -2.86
CA LEU A 19 7.84 -2.73 -2.55
C LEU A 19 7.18 -1.80 -3.57
N ILE A 20 5.98 -2.17 -4.02
CA ILE A 20 5.26 -1.40 -5.02
C ILE A 20 3.88 -1.07 -4.48
N GLY A 21 3.71 0.17 -4.04
CA GLY A 21 2.43 0.66 -3.51
C GLY A 21 1.53 1.18 -4.61
N TYR A 22 0.23 1.16 -4.36
CA TYR A 22 -0.79 1.70 -5.26
C TYR A 22 -1.35 2.97 -4.62
N PHE A 23 -1.13 4.11 -5.25
CA PHE A 23 -1.45 5.42 -4.68
C PHE A 23 -2.63 6.04 -5.41
N ALA A 24 -3.67 6.41 -4.67
CA ALA A 24 -4.86 7.03 -5.21
C ALA A 24 -5.10 8.37 -4.50
N VAL A 25 -5.35 9.43 -5.29
CA VAL A 25 -5.50 10.79 -4.77
C VAL A 25 -6.61 11.52 -5.51
N PRO A 26 -7.29 12.49 -4.86
CA PRO A 26 -8.18 13.39 -5.60
C PRO A 26 -7.37 14.30 -6.54
N THR A 27 -7.90 14.55 -7.74
CA THR A 27 -7.16 15.30 -8.78
C THR A 27 -7.36 16.80 -8.70
N HIS A 28 -8.49 17.25 -8.19
CA HIS A 28 -8.87 18.66 -8.25
C HIS A 28 -9.08 19.28 -6.87
N ALA A 29 -8.57 18.65 -5.84
CA ALA A 29 -8.71 19.14 -4.47
C ALA A 29 -7.47 18.75 -3.66
N THR A 30 -7.17 19.56 -2.64
CA THR A 30 -6.14 19.20 -1.66
C THR A 30 -6.63 18.00 -0.86
N ALA A 31 -5.77 17.01 -0.67
CA ALA A 31 -6.13 15.85 0.13
C ALA A 31 -6.36 16.22 1.58
N LEU A 32 -7.35 15.60 2.19
CA LEU A 32 -7.68 15.81 3.61
C LEU A 32 -6.61 15.22 4.53
N GLY A 33 -5.85 14.27 4.05
CA GLY A 33 -4.77 13.62 4.80
C GLY A 33 -4.34 12.38 4.07
N GLY A 34 -3.28 11.74 4.56
CA GLY A 34 -2.75 10.50 4.01
C GLY A 34 -3.23 9.30 4.80
N VAL A 35 -3.56 8.22 4.10
CA VAL A 35 -4.04 6.97 4.71
C VAL A 35 -3.30 5.80 4.09
N LEU A 36 -2.77 4.90 4.94
CA LEU A 36 -2.25 3.62 4.47
C LEU A 36 -3.38 2.61 4.45
N VAL A 37 -3.46 1.83 3.36
CA VAL A 37 -4.43 0.74 3.24
C VAL A 37 -3.64 -0.57 3.26
N SER A 38 -3.83 -1.36 4.30
CA SER A 38 -3.13 -2.63 4.46
C SER A 38 -3.85 -3.74 3.70
N PRO A 39 -3.12 -4.57 2.96
CA PRO A 39 -3.75 -5.71 2.29
C PRO A 39 -4.04 -6.81 3.29
N GLU A 40 -4.94 -7.70 2.91
CA GLU A 40 -5.10 -8.97 3.61
C GLU A 40 -3.99 -9.92 3.15
N TRP A 41 -4.03 -11.16 3.61
CA TRP A 41 -2.92 -12.09 3.34
C TRP A 41 -2.76 -12.46 1.86
N TRP A 42 -3.73 -12.10 1.00
CA TRP A 42 -3.65 -12.34 -0.44
C TRP A 42 -2.62 -11.44 -1.14
N GLY A 43 -2.17 -10.38 -0.47
CA GLY A 43 -1.33 -9.36 -1.05
C GLY A 43 -2.14 -8.17 -1.56
N ARG A 44 -1.45 -7.22 -2.19
CA ARG A 44 -2.07 -5.99 -2.69
C ARG A 44 -2.89 -6.29 -3.97
N ASN A 45 -4.06 -6.87 -3.78
CA ASN A 45 -4.93 -7.28 -4.88
C ASN A 45 -5.92 -6.17 -5.25
N GLU A 46 -6.82 -6.48 -6.18
CA GLU A 46 -7.82 -5.51 -6.65
C GLU A 46 -8.71 -5.00 -5.52
N TYR A 47 -9.02 -5.84 -4.55
CA TYR A 47 -9.83 -5.41 -3.41
C TYR A 47 -9.12 -4.32 -2.60
N THR A 48 -7.84 -4.47 -2.37
CA THR A 48 -7.02 -3.47 -1.66
C THR A 48 -6.95 -2.18 -2.47
N GLU A 49 -6.75 -2.30 -3.78
CA GLU A 49 -6.69 -1.14 -4.67
C GLU A 49 -8.01 -0.40 -4.71
N GLN A 50 -9.12 -1.13 -4.73
CA GLN A 50 -10.45 -0.53 -4.71
C GLN A 50 -10.68 0.27 -3.44
N ARG A 51 -10.23 -0.24 -2.29
CA ARG A 51 -10.34 0.49 -1.03
C ARG A 51 -9.57 1.81 -1.07
N ALA A 52 -8.38 1.82 -1.67
CA ALA A 52 -7.61 3.04 -1.83
C ALA A 52 -8.36 4.04 -2.72
N ARG A 53 -8.96 3.58 -3.83
CA ARG A 53 -9.73 4.44 -4.72
C ARG A 53 -10.95 5.04 -4.01
N GLU A 54 -11.64 4.23 -3.19
CA GLU A 54 -12.80 4.70 -2.43
C GLU A 54 -12.42 5.82 -1.46
N LEU A 55 -11.28 5.67 -0.80
CA LEU A 55 -10.79 6.71 0.11
C LEU A 55 -10.40 7.98 -0.65
N ALA A 56 -9.82 7.84 -1.84
CA ALA A 56 -9.48 8.99 -2.67
C ALA A 56 -10.74 9.73 -3.13
N GLU A 57 -11.81 9.01 -3.44
CA GLU A 57 -13.09 9.61 -3.79
C GLU A 57 -13.68 10.40 -2.63
N GLN A 58 -13.34 10.03 -1.39
CA GLN A 58 -13.75 10.76 -0.19
C GLN A 58 -12.81 11.91 0.16
N GLY A 59 -11.73 12.09 -0.59
CA GLY A 59 -10.83 13.23 -0.43
C GLY A 59 -9.49 12.93 0.21
N TYR A 60 -9.15 11.67 0.44
CA TYR A 60 -7.88 11.30 1.08
C TYR A 60 -6.84 10.90 0.05
N ALA A 61 -5.56 11.04 0.42
CA ALA A 61 -4.45 10.48 -0.34
C ALA A 61 -4.19 9.09 0.24
N ALA A 62 -4.53 8.04 -0.50
CA ALA A 62 -4.52 6.68 0.02
C ALA A 62 -3.42 5.85 -0.67
N LEU A 63 -2.55 5.23 0.11
CA LEU A 63 -1.52 4.33 -0.40
C LEU A 63 -1.85 2.90 0.04
N ALA A 64 -2.21 2.07 -0.94
CA ALA A 64 -2.38 0.64 -0.71
C ALA A 64 -0.97 0.02 -0.69
N ILE A 65 -0.60 -0.59 0.43
CA ILE A 65 0.78 -1.02 0.64
C ILE A 65 1.00 -2.45 0.15
N ASP A 66 2.25 -2.71 -0.24
CA ASP A 66 2.72 -4.03 -0.66
C ASP A 66 3.51 -4.61 0.51
N MET A 67 3.02 -5.70 1.08
CA MET A 67 3.69 -6.32 2.22
C MET A 67 4.61 -7.47 1.85
N TYR A 68 4.41 -8.05 0.66
CA TYR A 68 5.18 -9.24 0.25
C TYR A 68 6.34 -8.93 -0.70
N GLY A 69 6.33 -7.76 -1.31
CA GLY A 69 7.34 -7.39 -2.31
C GLY A 69 6.87 -7.65 -3.73
N ASP A 70 7.33 -6.80 -4.65
CA ASP A 70 7.03 -6.88 -6.09
C ASP A 70 5.52 -7.00 -6.38
N LYS A 71 4.68 -6.46 -5.51
CA LYS A 71 3.21 -6.51 -5.54
C LYS A 71 2.65 -7.93 -5.76
N LYS A 72 3.32 -8.93 -5.19
CA LYS A 72 2.88 -10.32 -5.31
C LYS A 72 1.50 -10.52 -4.71
N VAL A 73 0.66 -11.26 -5.42
CA VAL A 73 -0.68 -11.63 -4.95
C VAL A 73 -0.90 -13.11 -5.21
N THR A 74 -1.81 -13.70 -4.46
CA THR A 74 -2.19 -15.09 -4.66
C THR A 74 -3.68 -15.27 -4.36
N THR A 75 -4.28 -16.28 -4.98
CA THR A 75 -5.65 -16.68 -4.67
C THR A 75 -5.70 -18.02 -3.95
N THR A 76 -4.54 -18.59 -3.64
CA THR A 76 -4.40 -19.90 -3.00
C THR A 76 -4.10 -19.73 -1.52
N ALA A 77 -4.91 -20.29 -0.65
CA ALA A 77 -4.76 -20.13 0.80
C ALA A 77 -3.42 -20.67 1.31
N SER A 78 -2.94 -21.80 0.76
CA SER A 78 -1.65 -22.35 1.19
C SER A 78 -0.49 -21.42 0.84
N GLN A 79 -0.52 -20.80 -0.34
CA GLN A 79 0.49 -19.84 -0.73
C GLN A 79 0.43 -18.58 0.14
N ALA A 80 -0.78 -18.09 0.40
CA ALA A 80 -0.97 -16.91 1.26
C ALA A 80 -0.43 -17.17 2.66
N TYR A 81 -0.71 -18.36 3.20
CA TYR A 81 -0.21 -18.76 4.51
C TYR A 81 1.32 -18.75 4.54
N ASP A 82 1.95 -19.34 3.51
CA ASP A 82 3.42 -19.41 3.44
C ASP A 82 4.03 -18.00 3.40
N TRP A 83 3.47 -17.11 2.59
CA TRP A 83 3.98 -15.75 2.48
C TRP A 83 3.78 -14.97 3.78
N MET A 84 2.64 -15.15 4.42
CA MET A 84 2.35 -14.50 5.71
C MET A 84 3.34 -14.96 6.77
N MET A 85 3.58 -16.27 6.84
CA MET A 85 4.52 -16.84 7.82
C MET A 85 5.94 -16.36 7.57
N GLN A 86 6.37 -16.27 6.31
CA GLN A 86 7.68 -15.73 5.96
C GLN A 86 7.81 -14.26 6.41
N THR A 87 6.76 -13.49 6.26
CA THR A 87 6.75 -12.08 6.68
C THR A 87 6.86 -11.96 8.21
N PHE A 88 6.24 -12.88 8.95
CA PHE A 88 6.27 -12.86 10.41
C PHE A 88 7.47 -13.58 10.99
N GLU A 89 8.30 -14.22 10.17
CA GLU A 89 9.46 -14.96 10.62
C GLU A 89 10.47 -14.07 11.37
N SER A 90 10.62 -12.83 10.89
CA SER A 90 11.40 -11.82 11.59
C SER A 90 10.44 -10.79 12.19
N PRO A 91 10.54 -10.48 13.49
CA PRO A 91 9.61 -9.55 14.12
C PRO A 91 9.65 -8.14 13.56
N ASN A 92 10.74 -7.76 12.89
CA ASN A 92 10.89 -6.42 12.37
C ASN A 92 10.42 -6.26 10.91
N THR A 93 10.20 -7.35 10.19
CA THR A 93 9.86 -7.29 8.76
C THR A 93 8.59 -6.50 8.52
N LEU A 94 7.53 -6.80 9.26
CA LEU A 94 6.24 -6.12 9.11
C LEU A 94 6.38 -4.64 9.44
N VAL A 95 7.04 -4.33 10.55
CA VAL A 95 7.23 -2.95 11.01
C VAL A 95 8.06 -2.15 10.00
N ASP A 96 9.14 -2.75 9.50
CA ASP A 96 10.02 -2.09 8.54
C ASP A 96 9.30 -1.79 7.22
N ARG A 97 8.51 -2.75 6.74
CA ARG A 97 7.78 -2.56 5.47
C ARG A 97 6.66 -1.55 5.63
N ALA A 98 5.91 -1.62 6.71
CA ALA A 98 4.87 -0.63 7.00
C ALA A 98 5.47 0.76 7.23
N GLY A 99 6.60 0.84 7.91
CA GLY A 99 7.32 2.09 8.14
C GLY A 99 7.83 2.71 6.85
N ALA A 100 8.36 1.88 5.93
CA ALA A 100 8.78 2.35 4.61
C ALA A 100 7.59 2.92 3.83
N ALA A 101 6.43 2.26 3.91
CA ALA A 101 5.22 2.74 3.26
C ALA A 101 4.76 4.07 3.84
N LEU A 102 4.80 4.22 5.16
CA LEU A 102 4.41 5.48 5.81
C LEU A 102 5.32 6.62 5.40
N LYS A 103 6.63 6.38 5.38
CA LYS A 103 7.62 7.36 4.97
C LYS A 103 7.39 7.78 3.50
N THR A 104 7.10 6.81 2.64
CA THR A 104 6.83 7.03 1.23
C THR A 104 5.57 7.89 1.05
N LEU A 105 4.51 7.55 1.78
CA LEU A 105 3.26 8.33 1.73
C LEU A 105 3.50 9.78 2.17
N ALA A 106 4.18 9.96 3.29
CA ALA A 106 4.45 11.30 3.84
C ALA A 106 5.30 12.16 2.91
N ALA A 107 6.10 11.55 2.03
CA ALA A 107 6.96 12.27 1.10
C ALA A 107 6.23 12.72 -0.17
N GLN A 108 5.00 12.27 -0.40
CA GLN A 108 4.28 12.67 -1.61
C GLN A 108 3.77 14.09 -1.48
N THR A 109 3.84 14.86 -2.58
CA THR A 109 3.46 16.27 -2.56
C THR A 109 1.97 16.47 -2.30
N GLU A 110 1.14 15.48 -2.61
CA GLU A 110 -0.30 15.53 -2.39
C GLU A 110 -0.68 15.42 -0.91
N VAL A 111 0.25 15.00 -0.06
CA VAL A 111 0.03 14.81 1.37
C VAL A 111 0.63 16.00 2.13
N ASN A 112 -0.15 16.60 3.00
CA ASN A 112 0.31 17.71 3.85
C ASN A 112 0.79 17.23 5.20
#